data_0a3b030fb4e0b3fe24eca7e775d0e272
#
_entry.id   0a3b030fb4e0b3fe24eca7e775d0e272
#
_cell.length_a   1.000
_cell.length_b   1.000
_cell.length_c   1.000
_cell.angle_alpha   90.00
_cell.angle_beta   90.00
_cell.angle_gamma   90.00
#
_symmetry.space_group_name_H-M   'P 1'
#
loop_
_entity.id
_entity.type
_entity.pdbx_description
1 polymer ?
#
loop_
_entity_poly.entity_id
_entity_poly.type
_entity_poly.pdbx_seq_one_letter_code
_entity_poly.pdbx_strand_id
1 'polypeptide(L)'
;LDTDNDMNSEFDRPITHSLYGGDWENRLKQEILLGIGGILTLKKLGIKKDIYHCNEGHAALCNLQRLCDYIEEDGLNFNQALELVRASSLYTVHTPVPAGHDYFDEALFGKYMGGYPQRLGISWDEFIGMGRENADDHNERFCLSTFACNTCQEVNGVSKLHGWVSQQMFSNIWKGYFPEENHVGYVTNGVHFPTWTAT
;
A
#
# COMPACT_ATOMS: atom_id res chain seq x y z
N LEU A 1 -12.73 10.71 -3.79
CA LEU A 1 -13.45 10.59 -2.52
C LEU A 1 -13.27 11.88 -1.73
N ASP A 2 -14.36 12.42 -1.21
CA ASP A 2 -14.36 13.65 -0.44
C ASP A 2 -15.09 13.40 0.89
N THR A 3 -14.48 13.81 1.99
CA THR A 3 -15.06 13.65 3.34
C THR A 3 -15.82 14.89 3.79
N ASP A 4 -15.68 16.03 3.13
CA ASP A 4 -16.38 17.26 3.51
C ASP A 4 -17.83 17.27 3.03
N ASN A 5 -18.66 16.55 3.75
CA ASN A 5 -20.12 16.50 3.51
C ASN A 5 -20.87 16.38 4.84
N ASP A 6 -22.15 16.73 4.83
CA ASP A 6 -22.99 16.82 6.04
C ASP A 6 -23.33 15.46 6.68
N MET A 7 -23.00 14.33 6.03
CA MET A 7 -23.18 12.99 6.59
C MET A 7 -22.03 12.59 7.51
N ASN A 8 -20.89 13.29 7.43
CA ASN A 8 -19.73 13.03 8.25
C ASN A 8 -19.68 13.96 9.48
N SER A 9 -19.02 13.48 10.54
CA SER A 9 -18.77 14.28 11.72
C SER A 9 -17.86 15.47 11.40
N GLU A 10 -17.93 16.54 12.21
CA GLU A 10 -17.05 17.70 12.07
C GLU A 10 -15.57 17.32 12.17
N PHE A 11 -15.22 16.24 12.89
CA PHE A 11 -13.87 15.71 13.02
C PHE A 11 -13.38 14.97 11.76
N ASP A 12 -14.28 14.38 10.98
CA ASP A 12 -13.91 13.58 9.83
C ASP A 12 -13.98 14.39 8.51
N ARG A 13 -14.77 15.46 8.49
CA ARG A 13 -14.87 16.34 7.32
C ARG A 13 -13.55 16.90 6.81
N PRO A 14 -12.60 17.33 7.69
CA PRO A 14 -11.32 17.88 7.25
C PRO A 14 -10.29 16.86 6.70
N ILE A 15 -10.54 15.55 6.79
CA ILE A 15 -9.55 14.53 6.42
C ILE A 15 -8.98 14.74 5.01
N THR A 16 -9.84 15.15 4.06
CA THR A 16 -9.44 15.35 2.66
C THR A 16 -9.15 16.80 2.28
N HIS A 17 -9.15 17.75 3.22
CA HIS A 17 -8.94 19.16 2.91
C HIS A 17 -7.52 19.49 2.43
N SER A 18 -6.51 18.79 2.96
CA SER A 18 -5.12 19.06 2.64
C SER A 18 -4.39 17.76 2.32
N LEU A 19 -3.83 17.68 1.12
CA LEU A 19 -3.00 16.55 0.71
C LEU A 19 -1.75 16.49 1.62
N TYR A 20 -1.49 15.30 2.17
CA TYR A 20 -0.41 15.05 3.14
C TYR A 20 -0.47 15.91 4.42
N GLY A 21 -1.61 16.56 4.68
CA GLY A 21 -1.79 17.39 5.85
C GLY A 21 -2.13 16.61 7.11
N GLY A 22 -1.92 17.28 8.27
CA GLY A 22 -2.25 16.72 9.58
C GLY A 22 -1.13 15.86 10.19
N ASP A 23 -1.51 15.11 11.21
CA ASP A 23 -0.63 14.17 11.90
C ASP A 23 -0.64 12.77 11.25
N TRP A 24 0.09 11.83 11.84
CA TRP A 24 0.15 10.44 11.36
C TRP A 24 -1.21 9.73 11.37
N GLU A 25 -2.10 10.10 12.28
CA GLU A 25 -3.45 9.55 12.31
C GLU A 25 -4.29 10.06 11.14
N ASN A 26 -4.22 11.35 10.84
CA ASN A 26 -4.89 11.90 9.65
C ASN A 26 -4.32 11.31 8.36
N ARG A 27 -3.00 11.11 8.32
CA ARG A 27 -2.35 10.43 7.21
C ARG A 27 -2.89 9.03 6.99
N LEU A 28 -2.98 8.22 8.05
CA LEU A 28 -3.56 6.86 7.96
C LEU A 28 -5.01 6.90 7.49
N LYS A 29 -5.83 7.84 8.00
CA LYS A 29 -7.21 8.00 7.54
C LYS A 29 -7.31 8.31 6.04
N GLN A 30 -6.42 9.17 5.50
CA GLN A 30 -6.38 9.47 4.06
C GLN A 30 -6.04 8.22 3.25
N GLU A 31 -5.11 7.39 3.70
CA GLU A 31 -4.73 6.15 3.02
C GLU A 31 -5.80 5.06 3.10
N ILE A 32 -6.54 4.99 4.22
CA ILE A 32 -7.74 4.15 4.34
C ILE A 32 -8.79 4.57 3.31
N LEU A 33 -9.06 5.87 3.20
CA LEU A 33 -10.01 6.41 2.23
C LEU A 33 -9.57 6.12 0.79
N LEU A 34 -8.30 6.31 0.48
CA LEU A 34 -7.78 6.06 -0.87
C LEU A 34 -7.80 4.57 -1.21
N GLY A 35 -7.22 3.73 -0.37
CA GLY A 35 -7.05 2.30 -0.63
C GLY A 35 -8.36 1.53 -0.45
N ILE A 36 -8.84 1.43 0.77
CA ILE A 36 -10.04 0.65 1.10
C ILE A 36 -11.29 1.32 0.50
N GLY A 37 -11.47 2.62 0.76
CA GLY A 37 -12.59 3.39 0.23
C GLY A 37 -12.63 3.40 -1.30
N GLY A 38 -11.46 3.44 -1.96
CA GLY A 38 -11.33 3.34 -3.41
C GLY A 38 -11.90 2.03 -3.96
N ILE A 39 -11.51 0.89 -3.40
CA ILE A 39 -12.02 -0.44 -3.81
C ILE A 39 -13.53 -0.56 -3.57
N LEU A 40 -13.99 -0.15 -2.39
CA LEU A 40 -15.41 -0.18 -2.07
C LEU A 40 -16.24 0.70 -3.03
N THR A 41 -15.69 1.84 -3.45
CA THR A 41 -16.33 2.74 -4.43
C THR A 41 -16.40 2.09 -5.80
N LEU A 42 -15.30 1.52 -6.30
CA LEU A 42 -15.29 0.81 -7.59
C LEU A 42 -16.32 -0.32 -7.59
N LYS A 43 -16.36 -1.10 -6.52
CA LYS A 43 -17.34 -2.18 -6.34
C LYS A 43 -18.77 -1.67 -6.37
N LYS A 44 -19.07 -0.59 -5.62
CA LYS A 44 -20.39 0.02 -5.58
C LYS A 44 -20.85 0.57 -6.94
N LEU A 45 -19.91 1.03 -7.76
CA LEU A 45 -20.16 1.50 -9.11
C LEU A 45 -20.19 0.37 -10.15
N GLY A 46 -19.98 -0.89 -9.75
CA GLY A 46 -19.92 -2.03 -10.66
C GLY A 46 -18.70 -2.02 -11.59
N ILE A 47 -17.65 -1.27 -11.24
CA ILE A 47 -16.43 -1.15 -12.04
C ILE A 47 -15.48 -2.27 -11.64
N LYS A 48 -15.28 -3.23 -12.54
CA LYS A 48 -14.29 -4.32 -12.38
C LYS A 48 -13.02 -3.98 -13.13
N LYS A 49 -11.88 -4.33 -12.54
CA LYS A 49 -10.54 -4.16 -13.11
C LYS A 49 -9.77 -5.47 -13.03
N ASP A 50 -8.89 -5.68 -14.00
CA ASP A 50 -8.02 -6.85 -14.04
C ASP A 50 -6.67 -6.57 -13.36
N ILE A 51 -6.20 -5.32 -13.41
CA ILE A 51 -4.93 -4.87 -12.84
C ILE A 51 -5.16 -3.69 -11.90
N TYR A 52 -4.48 -3.71 -10.76
CA TYR A 52 -4.47 -2.66 -9.75
C TYR A 52 -3.07 -2.13 -9.58
N HIS A 53 -2.89 -0.85 -9.82
CA HIS A 53 -1.60 -0.18 -9.76
C HIS A 53 -1.51 0.71 -8.52
N CYS A 54 -0.68 0.31 -7.57
CA CYS A 54 -0.33 1.11 -6.39
C CYS A 54 0.77 2.10 -6.77
N ASN A 55 0.40 3.37 -6.93
CA ASN A 55 1.35 4.46 -7.11
C ASN A 55 1.79 4.94 -5.72
N GLU A 56 2.96 4.56 -5.26
CA GLU A 56 3.47 4.66 -3.88
C GLU A 56 2.70 3.81 -2.86
N GLY A 57 3.20 3.79 -1.61
CA GLY A 57 2.60 3.07 -0.50
C GLY A 57 1.19 3.54 -0.12
N HIS A 58 0.85 4.79 -0.41
CA HIS A 58 -0.44 5.39 -0.01
C HIS A 58 -1.67 4.61 -0.48
N ALA A 59 -1.58 3.92 -1.61
CA ALA A 59 -2.69 3.14 -2.17
C ALA A 59 -2.68 1.68 -1.74
N ALA A 60 -1.66 1.21 -1.03
CA ALA A 60 -1.43 -0.21 -0.75
C ALA A 60 -2.59 -0.90 -0.01
N LEU A 61 -3.34 -0.16 0.82
CA LEU A 61 -4.53 -0.68 1.50
C LEU A 61 -5.66 -1.11 0.53
N CYS A 62 -5.57 -0.78 -0.77
CA CYS A 62 -6.47 -1.35 -1.77
C CYS A 62 -6.33 -2.87 -1.84
N ASN A 63 -5.11 -3.39 -1.69
CA ASN A 63 -4.85 -4.83 -1.68
C ASN A 63 -5.45 -5.49 -0.43
N LEU A 64 -5.46 -4.82 0.72
CA LEU A 64 -6.11 -5.32 1.93
C LEU A 64 -7.62 -5.51 1.72
N GLN A 65 -8.31 -4.54 1.14
CA GLN A 65 -9.74 -4.68 0.87
C GLN A 65 -10.01 -5.79 -0.15
N ARG A 66 -9.17 -5.92 -1.18
CA ARG A 66 -9.29 -7.00 -2.18
C ARG A 66 -9.07 -8.39 -1.59
N LEU A 67 -8.12 -8.53 -0.65
CA LEU A 67 -7.95 -9.78 0.12
C LEU A 67 -9.24 -10.15 0.84
N CYS A 68 -9.85 -9.19 1.54
CA CYS A 68 -11.12 -9.42 2.22
C CYS A 68 -12.23 -9.81 1.23
N ASP A 69 -12.34 -9.12 0.10
CA ASP A 69 -13.38 -9.41 -0.90
C ASP A 69 -13.24 -10.85 -1.44
N TYR A 70 -12.04 -11.31 -1.79
CA TYR A 70 -11.82 -12.68 -2.25
C TYR A 70 -12.12 -13.74 -1.19
N ILE A 71 -11.82 -13.45 0.07
CA ILE A 71 -12.11 -14.37 1.18
C ILE A 71 -13.61 -14.42 1.47
N GLU A 72 -14.25 -13.25 1.59
CA GLU A 72 -15.65 -13.13 2.02
C GLU A 72 -16.64 -13.49 0.90
N GLU A 73 -16.33 -13.19 -0.36
CA GLU A 73 -17.25 -13.38 -1.50
C GLU A 73 -16.98 -14.65 -2.29
N ASP A 74 -15.69 -14.98 -2.50
CA ASP A 74 -15.29 -16.13 -3.30
C ASP A 74 -14.94 -17.35 -2.43
N GLY A 75 -14.95 -17.21 -1.10
CA GLY A 75 -14.71 -18.30 -0.16
C GLY A 75 -13.28 -18.83 -0.15
N LEU A 76 -12.31 -18.01 -0.58
CA LEU A 76 -10.91 -18.39 -0.61
C LEU A 76 -10.29 -18.31 0.79
N ASN A 77 -9.26 -19.12 1.04
CA ASN A 77 -8.42 -18.90 2.21
C ASN A 77 -7.41 -17.75 1.96
N PHE A 78 -6.77 -17.27 3.02
CA PHE A 78 -5.85 -16.14 2.95
C PHE A 78 -4.74 -16.31 1.89
N ASN A 79 -4.10 -17.47 1.85
CA ASN A 79 -3.00 -17.71 0.90
C ASN A 79 -3.48 -17.71 -0.56
N GLN A 80 -4.65 -18.29 -0.83
CA GLN A 80 -5.25 -18.26 -2.16
C GLN A 80 -5.60 -16.83 -2.59
N ALA A 81 -6.23 -16.06 -1.69
CA ALA A 81 -6.56 -14.66 -1.92
C ALA A 81 -5.30 -13.82 -2.15
N LEU A 82 -4.23 -14.06 -1.37
CA LEU A 82 -2.96 -13.35 -1.50
C LEU A 82 -2.32 -13.56 -2.88
N GLU A 83 -2.32 -14.79 -3.39
CA GLU A 83 -1.78 -15.08 -4.73
C GLU A 83 -2.59 -14.39 -5.84
N LEU A 84 -3.93 -14.34 -5.73
CA LEU A 84 -4.75 -13.60 -6.70
C LEU A 84 -4.52 -12.09 -6.64
N VAL A 85 -4.41 -11.54 -5.42
CA VAL A 85 -4.10 -10.12 -5.25
C VAL A 85 -2.73 -9.80 -5.81
N ARG A 86 -1.70 -10.61 -5.51
CA ARG A 86 -0.35 -10.44 -6.06
C ARG A 86 -0.35 -10.46 -7.57
N ALA A 87 -0.92 -11.50 -8.18
CA ALA A 87 -0.92 -11.70 -9.63
C ALA A 87 -1.59 -10.56 -10.42
N SER A 88 -2.40 -9.74 -9.77
CA SER A 88 -3.13 -8.61 -10.37
C SER A 88 -2.74 -7.25 -9.80
N SER A 89 -1.63 -7.18 -9.08
CA SER A 89 -1.16 -5.94 -8.45
C SER A 89 0.25 -5.56 -8.88
N LEU A 90 0.44 -4.27 -9.12
CA LEU A 90 1.71 -3.63 -9.45
C LEU A 90 1.96 -2.49 -8.45
N TYR A 91 3.18 -2.39 -7.94
CA TYR A 91 3.62 -1.29 -7.09
C TYR A 91 4.73 -0.50 -7.76
N THR A 92 4.52 0.82 -7.90
CA THR A 92 5.56 1.75 -8.37
C THR A 92 6.03 2.61 -7.22
N VAL A 93 7.31 2.47 -6.87
CA VAL A 93 7.96 3.32 -5.88
C VAL A 93 8.58 4.54 -6.54
N HIS A 94 8.36 5.71 -5.95
CA HIS A 94 8.95 6.99 -6.39
C HIS A 94 9.97 7.52 -5.38
N THR A 95 9.84 7.12 -4.13
CA THR A 95 10.66 7.58 -3.02
C THR A 95 12.03 6.90 -3.03
N PRO A 96 13.13 7.66 -3.08
CA PRO A 96 14.48 7.09 -3.18
C PRO A 96 15.15 6.80 -1.83
N VAL A 97 14.48 7.10 -0.71
CA VAL A 97 15.02 6.97 0.65
C VAL A 97 14.00 6.38 1.61
N PRO A 98 14.40 5.48 2.54
CA PRO A 98 13.48 4.84 3.47
C PRO A 98 12.67 5.82 4.33
N ALA A 99 13.26 6.94 4.73
CA ALA A 99 12.60 7.95 5.57
C ALA A 99 11.40 8.65 4.91
N GLY A 100 11.23 8.50 3.60
CA GLY A 100 10.09 9.07 2.86
C GLY A 100 8.87 8.13 2.77
N HIS A 101 8.97 6.91 3.29
CA HIS A 101 7.84 5.98 3.34
C HIS A 101 6.97 6.23 4.57
N ASP A 102 5.69 5.86 4.46
CA ASP A 102 4.74 5.98 5.55
C ASP A 102 4.85 4.80 6.52
N TYR A 103 5.15 5.10 7.78
CA TYR A 103 5.31 4.15 8.88
C TYR A 103 4.31 4.45 9.99
N PHE A 104 3.54 3.45 10.40
CA PHE A 104 2.54 3.58 11.44
C PHE A 104 2.89 2.72 12.66
N ASP A 105 2.85 3.33 13.84
CA ASP A 105 3.00 2.61 15.08
C ASP A 105 1.88 1.56 15.20
N GLU A 106 2.21 0.39 15.76
CA GLU A 106 1.27 -0.73 15.87
C GLU A 106 -0.02 -0.34 16.59
N ALA A 107 0.06 0.45 17.65
CA ALA A 107 -1.11 0.92 18.40
C ALA A 107 -2.04 1.79 17.55
N LEU A 108 -1.47 2.72 16.75
CA LEU A 108 -2.24 3.55 15.84
C LEU A 108 -2.86 2.73 14.72
N PHE A 109 -2.07 1.84 14.11
CA PHE A 109 -2.54 0.97 13.04
C PHE A 109 -3.66 0.04 13.52
N GLY A 110 -3.48 -0.56 14.70
CA GLY A 110 -4.46 -1.44 15.34
C GLY A 110 -5.79 -0.76 15.68
N LYS A 111 -5.78 0.54 15.98
CA LYS A 111 -6.99 1.33 16.21
C LYS A 111 -7.98 1.25 15.04
N TYR A 112 -7.48 1.22 13.80
CA TYR A 112 -8.28 1.20 12.58
C TYR A 112 -8.34 -0.18 11.92
N MET A 113 -7.28 -0.97 12.04
CA MET A 113 -7.12 -2.25 11.33
C MET A 113 -7.34 -3.49 12.21
N GLY A 114 -7.64 -3.32 13.51
CA GLY A 114 -7.76 -4.43 14.46
C GLY A 114 -8.84 -5.48 14.12
N GLY A 115 -9.83 -5.14 13.31
CA GLY A 115 -10.85 -6.07 12.83
C GLY A 115 -10.46 -6.89 11.59
N TYR A 116 -9.38 -6.52 10.89
CA TYR A 116 -9.00 -7.16 9.62
C TYR A 116 -8.45 -8.58 9.77
N PRO A 117 -7.65 -8.92 10.81
CA PRO A 117 -7.16 -10.29 10.99
C PRO A 117 -8.29 -11.32 10.99
N GLN A 118 -9.39 -11.03 11.68
CA GLN A 118 -10.56 -11.91 11.70
C GLN A 118 -11.18 -12.08 10.30
N ARG A 119 -11.28 -11.02 9.52
CA ARG A 119 -11.79 -11.05 8.14
C ARG A 119 -10.87 -11.84 7.21
N LEU A 120 -9.56 -11.75 7.44
CA LEU A 120 -8.54 -12.45 6.66
C LEU A 120 -8.35 -13.91 7.10
N GLY A 121 -8.82 -14.31 8.28
CA GLY A 121 -8.61 -15.64 8.86
C GLY A 121 -7.17 -15.91 9.29
N ILE A 122 -6.43 -14.86 9.70
CA ILE A 122 -5.05 -14.92 10.18
C ILE A 122 -4.92 -14.26 11.55
N SER A 123 -3.78 -14.45 12.22
CA SER A 123 -3.48 -13.78 13.47
C SER A 123 -3.14 -12.30 13.28
N TRP A 124 -3.17 -11.52 14.38
CA TRP A 124 -2.68 -10.13 14.35
C TRP A 124 -1.21 -10.06 13.99
N ASP A 125 -0.38 -10.97 14.53
CA ASP A 125 1.06 -11.00 14.27
C ASP A 125 1.38 -11.28 12.80
N GLU A 126 0.66 -12.20 12.17
CA GLU A 126 0.77 -12.45 10.73
C GLU A 126 0.39 -11.22 9.91
N PHE A 127 -0.70 -10.54 10.28
CA PHE A 127 -1.17 -9.36 9.56
C PHE A 127 -0.19 -8.19 9.69
N ILE A 128 0.23 -7.84 10.92
CA ILE A 128 1.16 -6.73 11.14
C ILE A 128 2.53 -7.04 10.54
N GLY A 129 2.96 -8.29 10.54
CA GLY A 129 4.19 -8.77 9.93
C GLY A 129 4.27 -8.53 8.43
N MET A 130 3.13 -8.45 7.73
CA MET A 130 3.11 -8.12 6.30
C MET A 130 3.63 -6.71 5.98
N GLY A 131 3.61 -5.79 6.93
CA GLY A 131 4.14 -4.43 6.79
C GLY A 131 5.52 -4.24 7.43
N ARG A 132 6.20 -5.31 7.87
CA ARG A 132 7.53 -5.29 8.48
C ARG A 132 8.57 -5.94 7.56
N GLU A 133 9.78 -5.43 7.55
CA GLU A 133 10.92 -6.07 6.84
C GLU A 133 11.29 -7.39 7.53
N ASN A 134 11.25 -7.40 8.87
CA ASN A 134 11.32 -8.61 9.65
C ASN A 134 9.99 -8.82 10.38
N ALA A 135 9.16 -9.73 9.89
CA ALA A 135 7.82 -10.00 10.43
C ALA A 135 7.83 -10.28 11.95
N ASP A 136 8.91 -10.88 12.46
CA ASP A 136 9.07 -11.25 13.87
C ASP A 136 9.62 -10.12 14.75
N ASP A 137 10.02 -8.98 14.19
CA ASP A 137 10.52 -7.84 14.98
C ASP A 137 9.37 -6.93 15.39
N HIS A 138 8.91 -7.09 16.64
CA HIS A 138 7.85 -6.28 17.23
C HIS A 138 8.21 -4.81 17.49
N ASN A 139 9.47 -4.41 17.27
CA ASN A 139 9.88 -3.00 17.32
C ASN A 139 9.71 -2.29 15.98
N GLU A 140 9.56 -3.04 14.88
CA GLU A 140 9.29 -2.45 13.58
C GLU A 140 7.86 -1.94 13.48
N ARG A 141 7.73 -0.72 12.95
CA ARG A 141 6.43 -0.12 12.62
C ARG A 141 5.88 -0.74 11.33
N PHE A 142 4.56 -0.68 11.16
CA PHE A 142 3.93 -1.09 9.90
C PHE A 142 4.25 -0.08 8.79
N CYS A 143 4.86 -0.55 7.72
CA CYS A 143 5.22 0.23 6.54
C CYS A 143 4.32 -0.15 5.35
N LEU A 144 3.61 0.82 4.78
CA LEU A 144 2.75 0.55 3.62
C LEU A 144 3.51 0.17 2.37
N SER A 145 4.75 0.64 2.20
CA SER A 145 5.60 0.23 1.08
C SER A 145 6.03 -1.23 1.21
N THR A 146 6.36 -1.68 2.42
CA THR A 146 6.64 -3.10 2.69
C THR A 146 5.40 -3.96 2.45
N PHE A 147 4.24 -3.50 2.91
CA PHE A 147 2.96 -4.17 2.63
C PHE A 147 2.67 -4.24 1.13
N ALA A 148 2.94 -3.17 0.37
CA ALA A 148 2.81 -3.17 -1.09
C ALA A 148 3.74 -4.19 -1.74
N CYS A 149 5.02 -4.25 -1.35
CA CYS A 149 5.98 -5.26 -1.84
C CYS A 149 5.50 -6.68 -1.55
N ASN A 150 4.91 -6.93 -0.39
CA ASN A 150 4.39 -8.25 0.00
C ASN A 150 3.08 -8.64 -0.69
N THR A 151 2.33 -7.67 -1.25
CA THR A 151 1.02 -7.89 -1.86
C THR A 151 0.96 -7.57 -3.35
N CYS A 152 2.07 -7.17 -3.97
CA CYS A 152 2.19 -6.98 -5.41
C CYS A 152 3.20 -7.97 -5.98
N GLN A 153 2.91 -8.52 -7.15
CA GLN A 153 3.85 -9.38 -7.88
C GLN A 153 4.96 -8.56 -8.52
N GLU A 154 4.60 -7.42 -9.11
CA GLU A 154 5.52 -6.54 -9.80
C GLU A 154 5.78 -5.29 -8.96
N VAL A 155 7.06 -4.99 -8.77
CA VAL A 155 7.53 -3.76 -8.12
C VAL A 155 8.50 -3.06 -9.05
N ASN A 156 8.35 -1.76 -9.27
CA ASN A 156 9.28 -1.02 -10.12
C ASN A 156 9.62 0.36 -9.57
N GLY A 157 10.88 0.75 -9.76
CA GLY A 157 11.32 2.14 -9.68
C GLY A 157 11.05 2.89 -10.98
N VAL A 158 11.19 4.23 -10.96
CA VAL A 158 10.81 5.13 -12.06
C VAL A 158 11.96 5.50 -13.02
N SER A 159 13.09 4.86 -12.87
CA SER A 159 14.24 4.88 -13.79
C SER A 159 15.17 3.72 -13.49
N LYS A 160 16.12 3.43 -14.40
CA LYS A 160 17.13 2.37 -14.17
C LYS A 160 17.91 2.59 -12.86
N LEU A 161 18.38 3.82 -12.62
CA LEU A 161 19.08 4.16 -11.38
C LEU A 161 18.19 4.00 -10.16
N HIS A 162 16.94 4.48 -10.24
CA HIS A 162 16.00 4.37 -9.15
C HIS A 162 15.60 2.90 -8.87
N GLY A 163 15.46 2.08 -9.90
CA GLY A 163 15.26 0.63 -9.75
C GLY A 163 16.38 -0.01 -8.94
N TRP A 164 17.65 0.30 -9.28
CA TRP A 164 18.80 -0.18 -8.51
C TRP A 164 18.78 0.30 -7.04
N VAL A 165 18.50 1.58 -6.81
CA VAL A 165 18.34 2.14 -5.44
C VAL A 165 17.23 1.42 -4.68
N SER A 166 16.09 1.18 -5.34
CA SER A 166 14.96 0.49 -4.73
C SER A 166 15.25 -0.98 -4.43
N GLN A 167 16.05 -1.67 -5.27
CA GLN A 167 16.53 -3.02 -4.97
C GLN A 167 17.33 -3.06 -3.67
N GLN A 168 18.21 -2.09 -3.45
CA GLN A 168 18.98 -1.99 -2.21
C GLN A 168 18.07 -1.67 -1.02
N MET A 169 17.14 -0.73 -1.20
CA MET A 169 16.24 -0.24 -0.16
C MET A 169 15.30 -1.33 0.36
N PHE A 170 14.80 -2.19 -0.52
CA PHE A 170 13.87 -3.27 -0.17
C PHE A 170 14.55 -4.65 -0.02
N SER A 171 15.89 -4.71 0.04
CA SER A 171 16.62 -5.98 0.08
C SER A 171 16.25 -6.88 1.26
N ASN A 172 15.84 -6.31 2.39
CA ASN A 172 15.47 -7.06 3.59
C ASN A 172 14.10 -7.77 3.47
N ILE A 173 13.24 -7.35 2.53
CA ILE A 173 11.91 -7.95 2.33
C ILE A 173 12.03 -9.36 1.75
N TRP A 174 12.92 -9.55 0.77
CA TRP A 174 13.15 -10.85 0.14
C TRP A 174 14.40 -11.53 0.67
N LYS A 175 14.28 -12.12 1.87
CA LYS A 175 15.38 -12.82 2.54
C LYS A 175 15.91 -13.96 1.67
N GLY A 176 17.24 -14.04 1.52
CA GLY A 176 17.90 -15.08 0.75
C GLY A 176 18.21 -14.72 -0.70
N TYR A 177 17.77 -13.55 -1.16
CA TYR A 177 18.14 -12.99 -2.46
C TYR A 177 19.20 -11.90 -2.31
N PHE A 178 20.11 -11.80 -3.26
CA PHE A 178 20.93 -10.59 -3.39
C PHE A 178 20.04 -9.44 -3.86
N PRO A 179 20.40 -8.17 -3.53
CA PRO A 179 19.56 -7.02 -3.93
C PRO A 179 19.23 -6.98 -5.42
N GLU A 180 20.17 -7.34 -6.29
CA GLU A 180 19.99 -7.39 -7.74
C GLU A 180 19.12 -8.55 -8.26
N GLU A 181 18.82 -9.51 -7.40
CA GLU A 181 17.97 -10.67 -7.71
C GLU A 181 16.53 -10.49 -7.21
N ASN A 182 16.27 -9.47 -6.40
CA ASN A 182 14.93 -9.25 -5.87
C ASN A 182 13.94 -8.77 -6.96
N HIS A 183 12.65 -8.80 -6.63
CA HIS A 183 11.56 -8.55 -7.58
C HIS A 183 11.35 -7.06 -7.93
N VAL A 184 12.38 -6.23 -7.83
CA VAL A 184 12.28 -4.79 -8.16
C VAL A 184 12.90 -4.51 -9.52
N GLY A 185 12.05 -4.20 -10.48
CA GLY A 185 12.45 -3.74 -11.80
C GLY A 185 12.46 -2.21 -11.92
N TYR A 186 12.40 -1.71 -13.15
CA TYR A 186 12.22 -0.29 -13.42
C TYR A 186 11.44 -0.03 -14.70
N VAL A 187 10.69 1.07 -14.69
CA VAL A 187 10.07 1.66 -15.87
C VAL A 187 10.42 3.14 -15.86
N THR A 188 11.17 3.60 -16.88
CA THR A 188 11.60 5.00 -16.90
C THR A 188 10.42 5.92 -17.20
N ASN A 189 10.18 6.89 -16.31
CA ASN A 189 9.14 7.90 -16.52
C ASN A 189 9.39 8.72 -17.77
N GLY A 190 8.32 9.12 -18.43
CA GLY A 190 8.35 10.16 -19.45
C GLY A 190 8.71 11.53 -18.86
N VAL A 191 9.30 12.39 -19.70
CA VAL A 191 9.62 13.77 -19.35
C VAL A 191 8.85 14.71 -20.25
N HIS A 192 8.04 15.60 -19.64
CA HIS A 192 7.37 16.66 -20.39
C HIS A 192 8.34 17.82 -20.60
N PHE A 193 9.02 17.80 -21.75
CA PHE A 193 10.08 18.74 -22.11
C PHE A 193 9.71 20.21 -21.86
N PRO A 194 8.53 20.73 -22.30
CA PRO A 194 8.20 22.14 -22.08
C PRO A 194 8.08 22.56 -20.61
N THR A 195 7.78 21.61 -19.70
CA THR A 195 7.71 21.91 -18.26
C THR A 195 9.09 22.03 -17.62
N TRP A 196 10.07 21.28 -18.15
CA TRP A 196 11.36 21.10 -17.49
C TRP A 196 12.50 21.88 -18.15
N THR A 197 12.24 22.58 -19.25
CA THR A 197 13.23 23.40 -19.93
C THR A 197 12.91 24.88 -19.78
N ALA A 198 13.95 25.70 -19.52
CA ALA A 198 13.82 27.14 -19.60
C ALA A 198 13.58 27.55 -21.06
N THR A 199 12.69 28.51 -21.28
CA THR A 199 12.46 29.17 -22.58
C THR A 199 13.51 30.26 -22.82
#